data_aa77d60590f98ada7f43eea0e6a4e649
#
_entry.id   aa77d60590f98ada7f43eea0e6a4e649
#
_cell.length_a   1.000
_cell.length_b   1.000
_cell.length_c   1.000
_cell.angle_alpha   90.00
_cell.angle_beta   90.00
_cell.angle_gamma   90.00
#
_symmetry.space_group_name_H-M   'P 1'
#
loop_
_entity.id
_entity.type
_entity.pdbx_description
1 polymer ?
#
loop_
_entity_poly.entity_id
_entity_poly.type
_entity_poly.pdbx_seq_one_letter_code
_entity_poly.pdbx_strand_id
1 'polypeptide(L)'
;MHLNEGSTPMDKYIEITAQKSRMYLLPDSSKVWMQPGSSIRFAEDFKKHRNVWLKGNSLFEVHKNMGRKFRVYIDKAFIEVKGTCFLIKQNNPSANEITLFNGSIEFNVESTQHKIEMKPLQELVYNPADAGTQLRQIENIEWQNGRYNFTQFNLEHLTRIINQMYGSRIIISDKVNKNCAFTGSIRYDESLEDVIDKICFSLNLRKKEINHE
;
A
#
# COMPACT_ATOMS: atom_id res chain seq x y z
N MET A 1 48.22 27.63 -6.62
CA MET A 1 46.96 27.91 -5.94
C MET A 1 45.97 26.83 -6.34
N HIS A 2 45.95 25.70 -5.60
CA HIS A 2 45.05 24.59 -5.90
C HIS A 2 43.70 24.93 -5.28
N LEU A 3 42.69 25.08 -6.12
CA LEU A 3 41.29 25.17 -5.69
C LEU A 3 40.86 23.76 -5.25
N ASN A 4 40.56 23.62 -3.96
CA ASN A 4 39.98 22.43 -3.35
C ASN A 4 38.57 22.27 -3.92
N GLU A 5 38.36 21.30 -4.81
CA GLU A 5 37.01 20.87 -5.21
C GLU A 5 36.34 20.31 -4.01
N GLY A 6 35.38 21.06 -3.47
CA GLY A 6 34.55 20.63 -2.35
C GLY A 6 33.78 19.39 -2.73
N SER A 7 34.13 18.26 -2.08
CA SER A 7 33.33 17.05 -2.11
C SER A 7 31.91 17.39 -1.64
N THR A 8 30.95 17.24 -2.52
CA THR A 8 29.53 17.28 -2.17
C THR A 8 29.29 16.29 -1.02
N PRO A 9 28.66 16.70 0.09
CA PRO A 9 28.39 15.76 1.18
C PRO A 9 27.57 14.58 0.61
N MET A 10 28.08 13.36 0.77
CA MET A 10 27.30 12.17 0.45
C MET A 10 26.04 12.22 1.31
N ASP A 11 24.88 12.33 0.68
CA ASP A 11 23.59 12.25 1.38
C ASP A 11 23.56 10.96 2.21
N LYS A 12 23.43 11.12 3.51
CA LYS A 12 23.23 9.97 4.41
C LYS A 12 21.80 9.50 4.29
N TYR A 13 21.62 8.20 4.09
CA TYR A 13 20.30 7.57 4.00
C TYR A 13 20.01 6.72 5.23
N ILE A 14 18.76 6.74 5.65
CA ILE A 14 18.19 5.83 6.63
C ILE A 14 17.44 4.75 5.86
N GLU A 15 17.71 3.48 6.16
CA GLU A 15 16.98 2.33 5.61
C GLU A 15 16.30 1.57 6.75
N ILE A 16 15.03 1.25 6.55
CA ILE A 16 14.20 0.53 7.51
C ILE A 16 13.58 -0.67 6.81
N THR A 17 13.78 -1.86 7.37
CA THR A 17 13.15 -3.10 6.91
C THR A 17 12.19 -3.62 7.98
N ALA A 18 10.97 -3.92 7.59
CA ALA A 18 9.93 -4.43 8.48
C ALA A 18 10.04 -5.96 8.61
N GLN A 19 10.32 -6.45 9.83
CA GLN A 19 10.30 -7.89 10.14
C GLN A 19 8.88 -8.42 10.38
N LYS A 20 7.95 -7.53 10.74
CA LYS A 20 6.52 -7.78 10.96
C LYS A 20 5.71 -6.57 10.53
N SER A 21 4.41 -6.74 10.32
CA SER A 21 3.51 -5.60 10.04
C SER A 21 3.64 -4.54 11.12
N ARG A 22 4.03 -3.33 10.73
CA ARG A 22 4.29 -2.24 11.67
C ARG A 22 4.14 -0.87 11.02
N MET A 23 3.70 0.09 11.84
CA MET A 23 3.70 1.51 11.48
C MET A 23 5.03 2.17 11.86
N TYR A 24 5.58 2.93 10.93
CA TYR A 24 6.73 3.82 11.13
C TYR A 24 6.31 5.27 10.91
N LEU A 25 6.79 6.15 11.78
CA LEU A 25 6.59 7.59 11.66
C LEU A 25 7.82 8.21 10.98
N LEU A 26 7.60 8.88 9.86
CA LEU A 26 8.64 9.61 9.14
C LEU A 26 8.91 10.98 9.80
N PRO A 27 10.07 11.63 9.53
CA PRO A 27 10.44 12.90 10.15
C PRO A 27 9.47 14.08 9.88
N ASP A 28 8.60 13.95 8.90
CA ASP A 28 7.56 14.92 8.53
C ASP A 28 6.18 14.61 9.10
N SER A 29 6.09 13.65 10.02
CA SER A 29 4.86 13.12 10.62
C SER A 29 3.99 12.29 9.67
N SER A 30 4.47 11.95 8.47
CA SER A 30 3.82 10.94 7.63
C SER A 30 3.98 9.55 8.24
N LYS A 31 2.94 8.72 8.12
CA LYS A 31 2.95 7.34 8.61
C LYS A 31 3.13 6.38 7.45
N VAL A 32 3.97 5.36 7.65
CA VAL A 32 4.16 4.27 6.70
C VAL A 32 3.83 2.96 7.41
N TRP A 33 2.78 2.30 6.93
CA TRP A 33 2.34 1.00 7.42
C TRP A 33 2.96 -0.07 6.52
N MET A 34 3.98 -0.75 7.03
CA MET A 34 4.80 -1.68 6.25
C MET A 34 4.41 -3.13 6.53
N GLN A 35 4.33 -3.94 5.48
CA GLN A 35 4.19 -5.39 5.55
C GLN A 35 5.55 -6.07 5.83
N PRO A 36 5.58 -7.31 6.38
CA PRO A 36 6.81 -8.05 6.56
C PRO A 36 7.61 -8.18 5.26
N GLY A 37 8.92 -8.01 5.34
CA GLY A 37 9.83 -8.04 4.20
C GLY A 37 9.91 -6.75 3.38
N SER A 38 9.05 -5.77 3.65
CA SER A 38 9.12 -4.47 2.98
C SER A 38 10.22 -3.60 3.55
N SER A 39 10.83 -2.78 2.71
CA SER A 39 11.82 -1.79 3.15
C SER A 39 11.57 -0.42 2.54
N ILE A 40 11.90 0.61 3.31
CA ILE A 40 11.93 2.01 2.85
C ILE A 40 13.31 2.59 3.10
N ARG A 41 13.74 3.46 2.17
CA ARG A 41 14.96 4.25 2.29
C ARG A 41 14.62 5.72 2.06
N PHE A 42 15.20 6.61 2.85
CA PHE A 42 15.02 8.06 2.71
C PHE A 42 16.26 8.81 3.24
N ALA A 43 16.46 10.06 2.80
CA ALA A 43 17.59 10.86 3.26
C ALA A 43 17.44 11.28 4.72
N GLU A 44 18.55 11.38 5.45
CA GLU A 44 18.57 11.84 6.85
C GLU A 44 17.99 13.26 6.99
N ASP A 45 18.24 14.12 5.99
CA ASP A 45 17.69 15.46 5.90
C ASP A 45 16.32 15.50 5.17
N PHE A 46 15.46 14.56 5.49
CA PHE A 46 14.13 14.34 4.88
C PHE A 46 13.27 15.61 4.77
N LYS A 47 13.49 16.60 5.64
CA LYS A 47 12.73 17.86 5.62
C LYS A 47 12.97 18.70 4.37
N LYS A 48 14.12 18.58 3.69
CA LYS A 48 14.38 19.25 2.42
C LYS A 48 13.71 18.54 1.25
N HIS A 49 13.87 17.22 1.18
CA HIS A 49 13.37 16.39 0.10
C HIS A 49 12.59 15.22 0.67
N ARG A 50 11.27 15.28 0.60
CA ARG A 50 10.35 14.26 1.10
C ARG A 50 10.29 13.06 0.13
N ASN A 51 11.47 12.45 -0.13
CA ASN A 51 11.63 11.33 -1.05
C ASN A 51 11.82 10.03 -0.29
N VAL A 52 11.05 9.02 -0.66
CA VAL A 52 11.11 7.66 -0.12
C VAL A 52 11.29 6.67 -1.26
N TRP A 53 12.21 5.75 -1.15
CA TRP A 53 12.36 4.59 -2.03
C TRP A 53 11.74 3.40 -1.32
N LEU A 54 10.77 2.76 -1.97
CA LEU A 54 10.03 1.62 -1.42
C LEU A 54 10.41 0.33 -2.15
N LYS A 55 10.58 -0.75 -1.36
CA LYS A 55 10.52 -2.13 -1.85
C LYS A 55 9.49 -2.88 -1.02
N GLY A 56 8.62 -3.65 -1.69
CA GLY A 56 7.55 -4.42 -1.06
C GLY A 56 6.26 -3.64 -0.86
N ASN A 57 5.47 -4.04 0.15
CA ASN A 57 4.09 -3.58 0.31
C ASN A 57 3.96 -2.60 1.47
N SER A 58 3.44 -1.42 1.20
CA SER A 58 3.26 -0.41 2.24
C SER A 58 2.10 0.53 1.96
N LEU A 59 1.39 0.92 3.02
CA LEU A 59 0.38 1.95 2.98
C LEU A 59 0.99 3.25 3.54
N PHE A 60 0.75 4.35 2.85
CA PHE A 60 1.22 5.68 3.19
C PHE A 60 0.05 6.57 3.61
N GLU A 61 0.13 7.15 4.81
CA GLU A 61 -0.69 8.27 5.25
C GLU A 61 0.21 9.52 5.27
N VAL A 62 0.25 10.23 4.14
CA VAL A 62 1.17 11.38 4.00
C VAL A 62 0.59 12.62 4.64
N HIS A 63 1.36 13.21 5.55
CA HIS A 63 1.01 14.46 6.22
C HIS A 63 1.03 15.64 5.24
N LYS A 64 -0.03 16.47 5.26
CA LYS A 64 -0.10 17.72 4.48
C LYS A 64 0.91 18.72 5.01
N ASN A 65 1.81 19.19 4.15
CA ASN A 65 2.84 20.14 4.52
C ASN A 65 2.89 21.31 3.51
N MET A 66 2.02 22.31 3.69
CA MET A 66 1.97 23.56 2.90
C MET A 66 2.13 23.35 1.38
N GLY A 67 1.53 22.29 0.83
CA GLY A 67 1.64 21.96 -0.59
C GLY A 67 2.97 21.37 -1.05
N ARG A 68 3.92 21.12 -0.13
CA ARG A 68 5.21 20.48 -0.47
C ARG A 68 4.99 19.05 -0.92
N LYS A 69 5.66 18.70 -2.01
CA LYS A 69 5.59 17.39 -2.63
C LYS A 69 6.23 16.32 -1.74
N PHE A 70 5.62 15.13 -1.74
CA PHE A 70 6.16 13.91 -1.17
C PHE A 70 6.23 12.89 -2.30
N ARG A 71 7.35 12.21 -2.46
CA ARG A 71 7.54 11.25 -3.54
C ARG A 71 7.87 9.87 -3.01
N VAL A 72 7.21 8.86 -3.59
CA VAL A 72 7.57 7.46 -3.38
C VAL A 72 8.08 6.88 -4.69
N TYR A 73 9.33 6.44 -4.70
CA TYR A 73 9.98 5.81 -5.83
C TYR A 73 9.77 4.29 -5.75
N ILE A 74 9.33 3.71 -6.86
CA ILE A 74 9.14 2.28 -7.05
C ILE A 74 9.67 1.90 -8.44
N ASP A 75 10.55 0.89 -8.52
CA ASP A 75 11.13 0.45 -9.78
C ASP A 75 11.53 1.62 -10.71
N LYS A 76 10.90 1.76 -11.87
CA LYS A 76 11.17 2.80 -12.88
C LYS A 76 10.10 3.91 -12.88
N ALA A 77 9.45 4.13 -11.75
CA ALA A 77 8.37 5.10 -11.62
C ALA A 77 8.39 5.78 -10.24
N PHE A 78 7.67 6.88 -10.11
CA PHE A 78 7.42 7.50 -8.82
C PHE A 78 6.01 8.05 -8.70
N ILE A 79 5.55 8.07 -7.46
CA ILE A 79 4.25 8.59 -7.04
C ILE A 79 4.50 9.93 -6.36
N GLU A 80 3.86 10.99 -6.83
CA GLU A 80 3.95 12.31 -6.23
C GLU A 80 2.62 12.69 -5.58
N VAL A 81 2.66 13.12 -4.31
CA VAL A 81 1.49 13.49 -3.52
C VAL A 81 1.77 14.73 -2.66
N LYS A 82 0.71 15.35 -2.10
CA LYS A 82 0.80 16.51 -1.20
C LYS A 82 0.15 16.30 0.18
N GLY A 83 -0.54 15.17 0.37
CA GLY A 83 -1.27 14.85 1.59
C GLY A 83 -2.36 13.84 1.28
N THR A 84 -2.00 12.58 1.21
CA THR A 84 -2.74 11.53 0.51
C THR A 84 -2.63 10.23 1.30
N CYS A 85 -3.68 9.42 1.30
CA CYS A 85 -3.66 8.06 1.81
C CYS A 85 -3.73 7.07 0.65
N PHE A 86 -2.71 6.21 0.51
CA PHE A 86 -2.61 5.26 -0.58
C PHE A 86 -1.80 4.03 -0.21
N LEU A 87 -2.10 2.91 -0.87
CA LEU A 87 -1.42 1.62 -0.73
C LEU A 87 -0.59 1.34 -1.98
N ILE A 88 0.60 0.79 -1.79
CA ILE A 88 1.43 0.23 -2.86
C ILE A 88 1.65 -1.25 -2.56
N LYS A 89 1.44 -2.11 -3.56
CA LYS A 89 1.73 -3.54 -3.53
C LYS A 89 2.66 -3.91 -4.67
N GLN A 90 3.75 -4.61 -4.33
CA GLN A 90 4.77 -5.14 -5.24
C GLN A 90 4.88 -6.66 -5.07
N ASN A 91 3.73 -7.35 -5.01
CA ASN A 91 3.66 -8.80 -4.83
C ASN A 91 4.08 -9.57 -6.09
N ASN A 92 4.01 -8.92 -7.23
CA ASN A 92 4.36 -9.51 -8.52
C ASN A 92 5.45 -8.67 -9.20
N PRO A 93 6.59 -9.25 -9.60
CA PRO A 93 7.65 -8.53 -10.31
C PRO A 93 7.19 -7.84 -11.60
N SER A 94 6.09 -8.30 -12.19
CA SER A 94 5.52 -7.74 -13.42
C SER A 94 4.38 -6.75 -13.17
N ALA A 95 4.00 -6.48 -11.92
CA ALA A 95 2.89 -5.58 -11.62
C ALA A 95 3.02 -4.92 -10.25
N ASN A 96 3.08 -3.61 -10.25
CA ASN A 96 2.90 -2.77 -9.07
C ASN A 96 1.46 -2.27 -9.03
N GLU A 97 0.76 -2.47 -7.93
CA GLU A 97 -0.61 -2.01 -7.71
C GLU A 97 -0.59 -0.80 -6.78
N ILE A 98 -1.16 0.31 -7.21
CA ILE A 98 -1.27 1.54 -6.43
C ILE A 98 -2.74 1.85 -6.22
N THR A 99 -3.21 1.78 -4.98
CA THR A 99 -4.61 2.05 -4.60
C THR A 99 -4.72 3.38 -3.88
N LEU A 100 -5.54 4.29 -4.36
CA LEU A 100 -5.77 5.60 -3.76
C LEU A 100 -7.06 5.60 -2.92
N PHE A 101 -6.93 5.83 -1.61
CA PHE A 101 -8.06 5.94 -0.68
C PHE A 101 -8.55 7.38 -0.50
N ASN A 102 -7.61 8.33 -0.34
CA ASN A 102 -7.96 9.73 -0.10
C ASN A 102 -6.89 10.67 -0.67
N GLY A 103 -7.29 11.83 -1.15
CA GLY A 103 -6.38 12.84 -1.73
C GLY A 103 -6.25 12.70 -3.24
N SER A 104 -5.04 12.94 -3.77
CA SER A 104 -4.71 12.82 -5.18
C SER A 104 -3.30 12.27 -5.37
N ILE A 105 -3.11 11.51 -6.42
CA ILE A 105 -1.81 10.99 -6.88
C ILE A 105 -1.51 11.51 -8.27
N GLU A 106 -0.27 11.94 -8.49
CA GLU A 106 0.35 12.03 -9.81
C GLU A 106 1.36 10.87 -9.92
N PHE A 107 1.06 9.88 -10.75
CA PHE A 107 1.94 8.78 -11.05
C PHE A 107 2.80 9.11 -12.28
N ASN A 108 4.11 8.93 -12.17
CA ASN A 108 5.08 9.31 -13.20
C ASN A 108 5.96 8.12 -13.55
N VAL A 109 6.06 7.80 -14.84
CA VAL A 109 6.98 6.78 -15.36
C VAL A 109 8.27 7.46 -15.82
N GLU A 110 9.44 7.02 -15.30
CA GLU A 110 10.72 7.69 -15.55
C GLU A 110 11.15 7.68 -17.04
N SER A 111 10.85 6.60 -17.77
CA SER A 111 11.24 6.43 -19.16
C SER A 111 10.38 7.19 -20.16
N THR A 112 9.22 7.64 -19.73
CA THR A 112 8.25 8.37 -20.55
C THR A 112 7.87 9.65 -19.83
N GLN A 113 7.50 10.70 -20.53
CA GLN A 113 6.95 11.88 -19.88
C GLN A 113 5.45 11.69 -19.54
N HIS A 114 5.02 10.42 -19.48
CA HIS A 114 3.62 10.08 -19.24
C HIS A 114 3.29 10.21 -17.75
N LYS A 115 2.27 11.01 -17.47
CA LYS A 115 1.73 11.25 -16.13
C LYS A 115 0.29 10.76 -16.06
N ILE A 116 -0.06 10.08 -14.97
CA ILE A 116 -1.41 9.62 -14.71
C ILE A 116 -1.88 10.25 -13.40
N GLU A 117 -2.99 10.97 -13.45
CA GLU A 117 -3.65 11.49 -12.27
C GLU A 117 -4.68 10.48 -11.78
N MET A 118 -4.63 10.17 -10.47
CA MET A 118 -5.60 9.28 -9.82
C MET A 118 -6.51 10.06 -8.89
N LYS A 119 -7.76 9.65 -8.87
CA LYS A 119 -8.81 10.11 -7.94
C LYS A 119 -9.06 9.04 -6.87
N PRO A 120 -9.65 9.40 -5.72
CA PRO A 120 -10.01 8.43 -4.69
C PRO A 120 -10.81 7.25 -5.25
N LEU A 121 -10.60 6.07 -4.67
CA LEU A 121 -11.19 4.79 -5.06
C LEU A 121 -10.77 4.30 -6.46
N GLN A 122 -9.62 4.76 -6.93
CA GLN A 122 -8.98 4.20 -8.12
C GLN A 122 -7.76 3.34 -7.73
N GLU A 123 -7.51 2.32 -8.54
CA GLU A 123 -6.31 1.51 -8.50
C GLU A 123 -5.61 1.57 -9.85
N LEU A 124 -4.31 1.83 -9.84
CA LEU A 124 -3.43 1.77 -10.99
C LEU A 124 -2.58 0.52 -10.91
N VAL A 125 -2.61 -0.29 -11.96
CA VAL A 125 -1.68 -1.41 -12.17
C VAL A 125 -0.61 -0.94 -13.13
N TYR A 126 0.65 -1.02 -12.71
CA TYR A 126 1.83 -0.60 -13.47
C TYR A 126 2.76 -1.79 -13.71
N ASN A 127 3.14 -2.04 -14.96
CA ASN A 127 4.13 -3.04 -15.33
C ASN A 127 5.49 -2.36 -15.61
N PRO A 128 6.52 -2.59 -14.76
CA PRO A 128 7.83 -1.96 -14.95
C PRO A 128 8.61 -2.47 -16.16
N ALA A 129 8.23 -3.61 -16.74
CA ALA A 129 8.93 -4.21 -17.88
C ALA A 129 8.66 -3.48 -19.19
N ASP A 130 7.42 -3.07 -19.43
CA ASP A 130 6.96 -2.42 -20.67
C ASP A 130 6.39 -1.01 -20.45
N ALA A 131 6.43 -0.50 -19.21
CA ALA A 131 5.82 0.75 -18.78
C ALA A 131 4.28 0.78 -18.99
N GLY A 132 3.64 -0.37 -19.16
CA GLY A 132 2.19 -0.51 -19.31
C GLY A 132 1.45 -0.09 -18.05
N THR A 133 0.33 0.60 -18.23
CA THR A 133 -0.50 1.07 -17.12
C THR A 133 -1.97 0.77 -17.37
N GLN A 134 -2.68 0.36 -16.34
CA GLN A 134 -4.13 0.16 -16.35
C GLN A 134 -4.76 0.80 -15.13
N LEU A 135 -5.69 1.72 -15.35
CA LEU A 135 -6.47 2.37 -14.28
C LEU A 135 -7.84 1.70 -14.17
N ARG A 136 -8.23 1.34 -12.94
CA ARG A 136 -9.55 0.75 -12.67
C ARG A 136 -10.20 1.39 -11.44
N GLN A 137 -11.53 1.30 -11.36
CA GLN A 137 -12.28 1.70 -10.17
C GLN A 137 -12.30 0.54 -9.18
N ILE A 138 -12.14 0.85 -7.88
CA ILE A 138 -12.28 -0.12 -6.80
C ILE A 138 -13.59 0.09 -6.05
N GLU A 139 -13.99 -0.93 -5.28
CA GLU A 139 -15.16 -0.84 -4.40
C GLU A 139 -14.87 0.05 -3.17
N ASN A 140 -15.94 0.49 -2.50
CA ASN A 140 -15.88 1.35 -1.31
C ASN A 140 -15.18 0.66 -0.14
N ILE A 141 -13.88 0.82 -0.05
CA ILE A 141 -13.07 0.45 1.11
C ILE A 141 -12.54 1.75 1.70
N GLU A 142 -12.92 2.05 2.93
CA GLU A 142 -12.39 3.20 3.64
C GLU A 142 -11.19 2.78 4.49
N TRP A 143 -10.12 3.55 4.41
CA TRP A 143 -9.01 3.45 5.35
C TRP A 143 -9.08 4.60 6.34
N GLN A 144 -9.07 4.29 7.63
CA GLN A 144 -9.03 5.27 8.69
C GLN A 144 -8.28 4.74 9.92
N ASN A 145 -7.30 5.49 10.40
CA ASN A 145 -6.57 5.22 11.66
C ASN A 145 -6.03 3.78 11.78
N GLY A 146 -5.40 3.27 10.73
CA GLY A 146 -4.82 1.92 10.72
C GLY A 146 -5.84 0.79 10.52
N ARG A 147 -7.03 1.10 10.01
CA ARG A 147 -8.11 0.13 9.77
C ARG A 147 -8.69 0.26 8.39
N TYR A 148 -8.95 -0.87 7.76
CA TYR A 148 -9.86 -0.98 6.62
C TYR A 148 -11.29 -1.13 7.16
N ASN A 149 -12.19 -0.26 6.74
CA ASN A 149 -13.60 -0.31 7.08
C ASN A 149 -14.40 -0.82 5.89
N PHE A 150 -15.26 -1.79 6.14
CA PHE A 150 -16.12 -2.45 5.15
C PHE A 150 -17.58 -2.23 5.56
N THR A 151 -18.42 -1.76 4.64
CA THR A 151 -19.85 -1.57 4.87
C THR A 151 -20.63 -2.33 3.82
N GLN A 152 -21.44 -3.32 4.25
CA GLN A 152 -22.23 -4.16 3.37
C GLN A 152 -21.40 -4.81 2.24
N PHE A 153 -20.18 -5.23 2.57
CA PHE A 153 -19.21 -5.70 1.61
C PHE A 153 -19.41 -7.18 1.30
N ASN A 154 -19.51 -7.51 0.03
CA ASN A 154 -19.74 -8.88 -0.43
C ASN A 154 -18.63 -9.84 0.03
N LEU A 155 -19.00 -11.01 0.54
CA LEU A 155 -18.04 -11.99 1.09
C LEU A 155 -17.01 -12.47 0.05
N GLU A 156 -17.42 -12.67 -1.19
CA GLU A 156 -16.52 -13.12 -2.25
C GLU A 156 -15.44 -12.05 -2.54
N HIS A 157 -15.84 -10.79 -2.61
CA HIS A 157 -14.90 -9.68 -2.80
C HIS A 157 -14.01 -9.47 -1.57
N LEU A 158 -14.59 -9.57 -0.36
CA LEU A 158 -13.84 -9.49 0.89
C LEU A 158 -12.75 -10.57 0.95
N THR A 159 -13.09 -11.82 0.62
CA THR A 159 -12.15 -12.94 0.60
C THR A 159 -11.00 -12.70 -0.39
N ARG A 160 -11.29 -12.14 -1.56
CA ARG A 160 -10.26 -11.77 -2.54
C ARG A 160 -9.28 -10.72 -1.97
N ILE A 161 -9.81 -9.71 -1.31
CA ILE A 161 -9.01 -8.65 -0.68
C ILE A 161 -8.14 -9.22 0.44
N ILE A 162 -8.71 -10.07 1.31
CA ILE A 162 -7.96 -10.71 2.39
C ILE A 162 -6.84 -11.60 1.84
N ASN A 163 -7.12 -12.40 0.82
CA ASN A 163 -6.12 -13.22 0.17
C ASN A 163 -4.95 -12.37 -0.37
N GLN A 164 -5.25 -11.20 -0.95
CA GLN A 164 -4.22 -10.28 -1.42
C GLN A 164 -3.46 -9.60 -0.27
N MET A 165 -4.16 -9.22 0.81
CA MET A 165 -3.54 -8.56 1.97
C MET A 165 -2.55 -9.46 2.71
N TYR A 166 -2.91 -10.74 2.87
CA TYR A 166 -2.16 -11.69 3.69
C TYR A 166 -1.34 -12.70 2.88
N GLY A 167 -1.41 -12.66 1.54
CA GLY A 167 -0.77 -13.67 0.69
C GLY A 167 -1.34 -15.07 0.94
N SER A 168 -2.63 -15.17 1.32
CA SER A 168 -3.32 -16.39 1.71
C SER A 168 -4.14 -16.98 0.56
N ARG A 169 -4.68 -18.20 0.80
CA ARG A 169 -5.58 -18.88 -0.13
C ARG A 169 -6.84 -19.33 0.61
N ILE A 170 -7.68 -18.37 0.98
CA ILE A 170 -9.02 -18.67 1.52
C ILE A 170 -9.94 -19.03 0.38
N ILE A 171 -10.69 -20.11 0.54
CA ILE A 171 -11.69 -20.61 -0.43
C ILE A 171 -13.05 -20.62 0.26
N ILE A 172 -14.06 -20.05 -0.38
CA ILE A 172 -15.44 -20.08 0.08
C ILE A 172 -16.06 -21.38 -0.44
N SER A 173 -16.59 -22.21 0.48
CA SER A 173 -17.32 -23.43 0.13
C SER A 173 -18.57 -23.10 -0.69
N ASP A 174 -18.93 -23.97 -1.64
CA ASP A 174 -20.15 -23.79 -2.45
C ASP A 174 -21.46 -23.86 -1.65
N LYS A 175 -21.40 -24.36 -0.40
CA LYS A 175 -22.53 -24.37 0.55
C LYS A 175 -22.77 -23.01 1.21
N VAL A 176 -21.85 -22.07 1.07
CA VAL A 176 -21.95 -20.73 1.66
C VAL A 176 -22.56 -19.76 0.64
N ASN A 177 -23.52 -18.95 1.10
CA ASN A 177 -24.03 -17.86 0.28
C ASN A 177 -22.94 -16.81 0.07
N LYS A 178 -22.33 -16.78 -1.11
CA LYS A 178 -21.24 -15.86 -1.45
C LYS A 178 -21.66 -14.39 -1.48
N ASN A 179 -22.98 -14.14 -1.58
CA ASN A 179 -23.56 -12.78 -1.60
C ASN A 179 -23.88 -12.24 -0.20
N CYS A 180 -23.59 -12.99 0.87
CA CYS A 180 -23.73 -12.41 2.21
C CYS A 180 -22.77 -11.23 2.38
N ALA A 181 -23.23 -10.20 3.10
CA ALA A 181 -22.52 -8.94 3.23
C ALA A 181 -21.88 -8.81 4.62
N PHE A 182 -20.59 -8.46 4.64
CA PHE A 182 -19.84 -8.16 5.85
C PHE A 182 -19.84 -6.66 6.12
N THR A 183 -20.11 -6.29 7.37
CA THR A 183 -19.90 -4.95 7.90
C THR A 183 -18.97 -5.03 9.10
N GLY A 184 -17.83 -4.36 9.05
CA GLY A 184 -16.85 -4.42 10.11
C GLY A 184 -15.54 -3.75 9.72
N SER A 185 -14.52 -3.89 10.55
CA SER A 185 -13.19 -3.34 10.28
C SER A 185 -12.09 -4.38 10.51
N ILE A 186 -11.02 -4.27 9.73
CA ILE A 186 -9.80 -5.06 9.84
C ILE A 186 -8.66 -4.09 10.14
N ARG A 187 -7.93 -4.33 11.25
CA ARG A 187 -6.73 -3.55 11.55
C ARG A 187 -5.58 -4.03 10.67
N TYR A 188 -4.70 -3.11 10.32
CA TYR A 188 -3.53 -3.41 9.50
C TYR A 188 -2.58 -4.46 10.13
N ASP A 189 -2.48 -4.46 11.45
CA ASP A 189 -1.62 -5.35 12.25
C ASP A 189 -2.33 -6.60 12.79
N GLU A 190 -3.58 -6.82 12.40
CA GLU A 190 -4.39 -7.98 12.82
C GLU A 190 -3.91 -9.25 12.11
N SER A 191 -3.88 -10.38 12.81
CA SER A 191 -3.50 -11.66 12.21
C SER A 191 -4.58 -12.16 11.23
N LEU A 192 -4.18 -12.97 10.25
CA LEU A 192 -5.12 -13.61 9.34
C LEU A 192 -6.16 -14.45 10.09
N GLU A 193 -5.72 -15.17 11.12
CA GLU A 193 -6.59 -16.02 11.93
C GLU A 193 -7.67 -15.20 12.64
N ASP A 194 -7.30 -14.12 13.32
CA ASP A 194 -8.24 -13.21 13.99
C ASP A 194 -9.25 -12.61 13.01
N VAL A 195 -8.79 -12.24 11.81
CA VAL A 195 -9.66 -11.70 10.75
C VAL A 195 -10.67 -12.74 10.28
N ILE A 196 -10.22 -13.97 10.02
CA ILE A 196 -11.12 -15.08 9.63
C ILE A 196 -12.15 -15.37 10.72
N ASP A 197 -11.71 -15.45 11.98
CA ASP A 197 -12.61 -15.72 13.12
C ASP A 197 -13.65 -14.60 13.27
N LYS A 198 -13.27 -13.36 13.13
CA LYS A 198 -14.18 -12.21 13.15
C LYS A 198 -15.24 -12.28 12.02
N ILE A 199 -14.82 -12.61 10.81
CA ILE A 199 -15.74 -12.73 9.67
C ILE A 199 -16.67 -13.92 9.86
N CYS A 200 -16.14 -15.08 10.28
CA CYS A 200 -16.92 -16.26 10.57
C CYS A 200 -17.96 -16.00 11.66
N PHE A 201 -17.57 -15.32 12.72
CA PHE A 201 -18.48 -14.93 13.81
C PHE A 201 -19.58 -13.98 13.29
N SER A 202 -19.20 -12.93 12.56
CA SER A 202 -20.13 -11.92 12.06
C SER A 202 -21.18 -12.47 11.09
N LEU A 203 -20.79 -13.46 10.27
CA LEU A 203 -21.63 -14.04 9.22
C LEU A 203 -22.18 -15.42 9.60
N ASN A 204 -21.98 -15.88 10.84
CA ASN A 204 -22.35 -17.21 11.32
C ASN A 204 -21.82 -18.35 10.44
N LEU A 205 -20.55 -18.23 10.06
CA LEU A 205 -19.83 -19.21 9.23
C LEU A 205 -18.87 -20.05 10.10
N ARG A 206 -18.40 -21.15 9.53
CA ARG A 206 -17.38 -22.01 10.15
C ARG A 206 -16.15 -22.09 9.24
N LYS A 207 -14.97 -21.89 9.82
CA LYS A 207 -13.70 -22.17 9.13
C LYS A 207 -13.42 -23.67 9.15
N LYS A 208 -12.77 -24.15 8.08
CA LYS A 208 -12.23 -25.50 7.97
C LYS A 208 -10.85 -25.41 7.35
N GLU A 209 -9.86 -26.00 8.00
CA GLU A 209 -8.54 -26.16 7.40
C GLU A 209 -8.55 -27.27 6.34
N ILE A 210 -7.97 -27.00 5.19
CA ILE A 210 -7.77 -27.99 4.13
C ILE A 210 -6.29 -28.31 4.13
N ASN A 211 -5.93 -29.44 4.73
CA ASN A 211 -4.57 -29.97 4.61
C ASN A 211 -4.41 -30.50 3.17
N HIS A 212 -3.51 -29.90 2.42
CA HIS A 212 -3.06 -30.50 1.16
C HIS A 212 -1.97 -31.50 1.51
N GLU A 213 -2.32 -32.80 1.46
CA GLU A 213 -1.34 -33.89 1.38
C GLU A 213 -0.59 -33.84 0.04
#